data_c009cbfc8d23d74de01d6933e6007eab
#
_entry.id   c009cbfc8d23d74de01d6933e6007eab
#
_cell.length_a   1.000
_cell.length_b   1.000
_cell.length_c   1.000
_cell.angle_alpha   90.00
_cell.angle_beta   90.00
_cell.angle_gamma   90.00
#
_symmetry.space_group_name_H-M   'P 1'
#
loop_
_entity.id
_entity.type
_entity.pdbx_description
1 polymer ?
#
loop_
_entity_poly.entity_id
_entity_poly.type
_entity_poly.pdbx_seq_one_letter_code
_entity_poly.pdbx_strand_id
1 'polypeptide(L)'
;MNNETKIEYKILRKTKKLPRELKDIIFEYITEKVKIFLNKTLYLTNHYLVRSYIPHDNIELYYRSLVRQDNNFVFRLLLFENYWRWINIRQYYYKGCIFLNYLYFIRAYCIENEAIKCIEVINNFFKQVGLEKNLHKKKIIQYIKWM
;
A
#
# COMPACT_ATOMS: atom_id res chain seq x y z
N MET A 1 -1.02 18.07 7.30
CA MET A 1 -1.63 18.08 5.95
C MET A 1 -1.16 19.33 5.24
N ASN A 2 -0.33 19.17 4.19
CA ASN A 2 0.24 20.29 3.44
C ASN A 2 -0.87 21.07 2.70
N ASN A 3 -0.64 22.37 2.43
CA ASN A 3 -1.61 23.23 1.72
C ASN A 3 -1.99 22.66 0.35
N GLU A 4 -1.08 22.00 -0.36
CA GLU A 4 -1.33 21.34 -1.65
C GLU A 4 -2.39 20.23 -1.55
N THR A 5 -2.30 19.35 -0.55
CA THR A 5 -3.31 18.28 -0.34
C THR A 5 -4.69 18.84 -0.01
N LYS A 6 -4.79 20.00 0.67
CA LYS A 6 -6.09 20.67 0.90
C LYS A 6 -6.68 21.24 -0.39
N ILE A 7 -5.85 21.75 -1.30
CA ILE A 7 -6.28 22.29 -2.59
C ILE A 7 -6.76 21.16 -3.50
N GLU A 8 -6.03 20.05 -3.59
CA GLU A 8 -6.43 18.87 -4.37
C GLU A 8 -7.75 18.27 -3.89
N TYR A 9 -7.95 18.13 -2.56
CA TYR A 9 -9.22 17.68 -2.01
C TYR A 9 -10.39 18.62 -2.34
N LYS A 10 -10.14 19.94 -2.35
CA LYS A 10 -11.16 20.96 -2.69
C LYS A 10 -11.53 20.92 -4.17
N ILE A 11 -10.56 20.68 -5.04
CA ILE A 11 -10.76 20.49 -6.49
C ILE A 11 -11.54 19.22 -6.76
N LEU A 12 -11.13 18.08 -6.20
CA LEU A 12 -11.83 16.79 -6.33
C LEU A 12 -13.28 16.83 -5.83
N ARG A 13 -13.56 17.61 -4.77
CA ARG A 13 -14.92 17.79 -4.25
C ARG A 13 -15.79 18.66 -5.18
N LYS A 14 -15.18 19.62 -5.86
CA LYS A 14 -15.87 20.45 -6.88
C LYS A 14 -16.15 19.65 -8.16
N THR A 15 -15.21 18.82 -8.61
CA THR A 15 -15.40 17.99 -9.81
C THR A 15 -16.52 16.96 -9.67
N LYS A 16 -16.81 16.47 -8.44
CA LYS A 16 -17.98 15.61 -8.22
C LYS A 16 -19.32 16.26 -8.53
N LYS A 17 -19.41 17.58 -8.45
CA LYS A 17 -20.62 18.37 -8.70
C LYS A 17 -20.79 18.82 -10.16
N LEU A 18 -19.80 18.56 -11.02
CA LEU A 18 -19.87 18.93 -12.41
C LEU A 18 -20.90 18.08 -13.18
N PRO A 19 -21.58 18.63 -14.18
CA PRO A 19 -22.34 17.87 -15.17
C PRO A 19 -21.51 16.76 -15.80
N ARG A 20 -22.18 15.73 -16.30
CA ARG A 20 -21.50 14.55 -16.87
C ARG A 20 -20.62 14.92 -18.06
N GLU A 21 -21.12 15.80 -18.92
CA GLU A 21 -20.45 16.26 -20.13
C GLU A 21 -19.10 16.92 -19.80
N LEU A 22 -19.06 17.75 -18.76
CA LEU A 22 -17.82 18.40 -18.33
C LEU A 22 -16.85 17.39 -17.67
N LYS A 23 -17.37 16.37 -17.00
CA LYS A 23 -16.53 15.29 -16.48
C LYS A 23 -15.89 14.48 -17.59
N ASP A 24 -16.64 14.18 -18.65
CA ASP A 24 -16.16 13.44 -19.81
C ASP A 24 -15.07 14.21 -20.55
N ILE A 25 -15.27 15.51 -20.77
CA ILE A 25 -14.23 16.41 -21.33
C ILE A 25 -12.97 16.40 -20.45
N ILE A 26 -13.10 16.60 -19.14
CA ILE A 26 -11.95 16.58 -18.22
C ILE A 26 -11.24 15.23 -18.29
N PHE A 27 -12.00 14.12 -18.36
CA PHE A 27 -11.45 12.77 -18.43
C PHE A 27 -10.60 12.55 -19.68
N GLU A 28 -10.96 13.14 -20.83
CA GLU A 28 -10.17 13.08 -22.06
C GLU A 28 -8.79 13.73 -21.92
N TYR A 29 -8.70 14.83 -21.16
CA TYR A 29 -7.42 15.54 -20.91
C TYR A 29 -6.54 14.88 -19.84
N ILE A 30 -7.07 13.93 -19.07
CA ILE A 30 -6.28 13.21 -18.05
C ILE A 30 -5.42 12.15 -18.71
N THR A 31 -4.14 12.11 -18.35
CA THR A 31 -3.22 11.08 -18.87
C THR A 31 -3.65 9.67 -18.45
N GLU A 32 -3.38 8.66 -19.27
CA GLU A 32 -3.73 7.27 -18.97
C GLU A 32 -3.17 6.80 -17.62
N LYS A 33 -1.97 7.24 -17.23
CA LYS A 33 -1.37 6.95 -15.93
C LYS A 33 -2.26 7.39 -14.76
N VAL A 34 -2.86 8.56 -14.87
CA VAL A 34 -3.72 9.11 -13.80
C VAL A 34 -5.10 8.47 -13.84
N LYS A 35 -5.62 8.13 -15.02
CA LYS A 35 -6.93 7.47 -15.18
C LYS A 35 -7.04 6.19 -14.34
N ILE A 36 -5.96 5.41 -14.24
CA ILE A 36 -5.92 4.17 -13.45
C ILE A 36 -6.35 4.41 -11.99
N PHE A 37 -6.02 5.56 -11.42
CA PHE A 37 -6.28 5.89 -10.01
C PHE A 37 -7.62 6.57 -9.75
N LEU A 38 -8.41 6.88 -10.79
CA LEU A 38 -9.66 7.63 -10.64
C LEU A 38 -10.80 6.82 -9.99
N ASN A 39 -10.87 5.53 -10.27
CA ASN A 39 -11.85 4.65 -9.65
C ASN A 39 -11.37 3.22 -9.50
N LYS A 40 -12.08 2.44 -8.67
CA LYS A 40 -11.72 1.06 -8.37
C LYS A 40 -11.75 0.15 -9.59
N THR A 41 -12.69 0.34 -10.50
CA THR A 41 -12.82 -0.50 -11.71
C THR A 41 -11.63 -0.31 -12.63
N LEU A 42 -11.27 0.95 -12.94
CA LEU A 42 -10.10 1.27 -13.76
C LEU A 42 -8.81 0.77 -13.11
N TYR A 43 -8.72 0.88 -11.77
CA TYR A 43 -7.57 0.36 -11.05
C TYR A 43 -7.49 -1.18 -11.19
N LEU A 44 -8.58 -1.91 -10.98
CA LEU A 44 -8.60 -3.37 -11.08
C LEU A 44 -8.20 -3.86 -12.48
N THR A 45 -8.68 -3.18 -13.52
CA THR A 45 -8.37 -3.56 -14.91
C THR A 45 -6.92 -3.28 -15.30
N ASN A 46 -6.32 -2.22 -14.74
CA ASN A 46 -5.02 -1.69 -15.21
C ASN A 46 -3.93 -1.67 -14.13
N HIS A 47 -4.15 -2.25 -12.94
CA HIS A 47 -3.20 -2.15 -11.82
C HIS A 47 -1.84 -2.78 -12.12
N TYR A 48 -1.77 -3.74 -13.04
CA TYR A 48 -0.51 -4.34 -13.48
C TYR A 48 0.45 -3.31 -14.10
N LEU A 49 -0.08 -2.20 -14.68
CA LEU A 49 0.71 -1.10 -15.23
C LEU A 49 1.29 -0.19 -14.13
N VAL A 50 0.69 -0.16 -12.94
CA VAL A 50 1.13 0.73 -11.86
C VAL A 50 2.59 0.50 -11.51
N ARG A 51 3.02 -0.77 -11.50
CA ARG A 51 4.41 -1.12 -11.20
C ARG A 51 5.40 -0.55 -12.23
N SER A 52 5.03 -0.48 -13.51
CA SER A 52 5.89 0.09 -14.56
C SER A 52 6.04 1.62 -14.45
N TYR A 53 5.10 2.28 -13.78
CA TYR A 53 5.13 3.72 -13.57
C TYR A 53 5.89 4.15 -12.31
N ILE A 54 6.22 3.20 -11.42
CA ILE A 54 6.94 3.47 -10.18
C ILE A 54 8.41 3.06 -10.41
N PRO A 55 9.37 3.98 -10.25
CA PRO A 55 10.79 3.63 -10.29
C PRO A 55 11.09 2.49 -9.32
N HIS A 56 11.98 1.57 -9.72
CA HIS A 56 12.29 0.37 -8.94
C HIS A 56 12.67 0.69 -7.49
N ASP A 57 13.48 1.73 -7.28
CA ASP A 57 13.96 2.14 -5.96
C ASP A 57 12.85 2.75 -5.07
N ASN A 58 11.74 3.19 -5.68
CA ASN A 58 10.60 3.79 -4.99
C ASN A 58 9.45 2.82 -4.71
N ILE A 59 9.53 1.57 -5.16
CA ILE A 59 8.44 0.60 -5.03
C ILE A 59 8.11 0.30 -3.56
N GLU A 60 9.13 0.25 -2.72
CA GLU A 60 8.97 0.02 -1.29
C GLU A 60 8.38 1.24 -0.56
N LEU A 61 8.77 2.45 -0.97
CA LEU A 61 8.17 3.69 -0.48
C LEU A 61 6.69 3.75 -0.84
N TYR A 62 6.33 3.29 -2.05
CA TYR A 62 4.94 3.16 -2.47
C TYR A 62 4.14 2.21 -1.56
N TYR A 63 4.65 1.01 -1.28
CA TYR A 63 3.98 0.07 -0.37
C TYR A 63 3.77 0.68 1.02
N ARG A 64 4.80 1.32 1.56
CA ARG A 64 4.71 2.01 2.86
C ARG A 64 3.73 3.19 2.84
N SER A 65 3.64 3.93 1.72
CA SER A 65 2.68 5.05 1.59
C SER A 65 1.23 4.57 1.61
N LEU A 66 0.93 3.43 0.98
CA LEU A 66 -0.40 2.81 1.01
C LEU A 66 -0.83 2.41 2.43
N VAL A 67 0.10 1.86 3.20
CA VAL A 67 -0.15 1.54 4.61
C VAL A 67 -0.42 2.81 5.42
N ARG A 68 0.41 3.85 5.30
CA ARG A 68 0.18 5.13 5.99
C ARG A 68 -1.15 5.80 5.65
N GLN A 69 -1.67 5.55 4.44
CA GLN A 69 -2.97 6.05 4.00
C GLN A 69 -4.13 5.12 4.39
N ASP A 70 -3.84 4.00 5.03
CA ASP A 70 -4.80 2.90 5.32
C ASP A 70 -5.63 2.50 4.09
N ASN A 71 -4.98 2.49 2.89
CA ASN A 71 -5.61 2.15 1.62
C ASN A 71 -5.72 0.62 1.48
N ASN A 72 -6.67 0.03 2.18
CA ASN A 72 -6.88 -1.41 2.25
C ASN A 72 -7.22 -2.05 0.90
N PHE A 73 -7.86 -1.31 -0.01
CA PHE A 73 -8.23 -1.82 -1.33
C PHE A 73 -6.99 -2.14 -2.18
N VAL A 74 -6.10 -1.17 -2.34
CA VAL A 74 -4.85 -1.35 -3.11
C VAL A 74 -3.91 -2.30 -2.35
N PHE A 75 -3.81 -2.15 -1.04
CA PHE A 75 -2.97 -3.00 -0.18
C PHE A 75 -3.34 -4.48 -0.31
N ARG A 76 -4.62 -4.81 -0.35
CA ARG A 76 -5.10 -6.19 -0.55
C ARG A 76 -4.59 -6.78 -1.86
N LEU A 77 -4.71 -6.06 -2.97
CA LEU A 77 -4.23 -6.53 -4.28
C LEU A 77 -2.73 -6.77 -4.26
N LEU A 78 -1.96 -5.80 -3.76
CA LEU A 78 -0.51 -5.93 -3.66
C LEU A 78 -0.07 -7.09 -2.77
N LEU A 79 -0.78 -7.35 -1.67
CA LEU A 79 -0.50 -8.47 -0.77
C LEU A 79 -0.63 -9.82 -1.51
N PHE A 80 -1.72 -10.01 -2.26
CA PHE A 80 -1.93 -11.23 -3.04
C PHE A 80 -0.91 -11.41 -4.16
N GLU A 81 -0.57 -10.33 -4.89
CA GLU A 81 0.38 -10.36 -6.00
C GLU A 81 1.82 -10.60 -5.56
N ASN A 82 2.19 -10.05 -4.40
CA ASN A 82 3.58 -10.07 -3.95
C ASN A 82 3.85 -11.07 -2.83
N TYR A 83 2.88 -11.83 -2.38
CA TYR A 83 3.00 -12.76 -1.26
C TYR A 83 4.25 -13.65 -1.34
N TRP A 84 4.40 -14.37 -2.45
CA TRP A 84 5.53 -15.27 -2.65
C TRP A 84 6.87 -14.55 -2.61
N ARG A 85 6.94 -13.37 -3.18
CA ARG A 85 8.15 -12.56 -3.15
C ARG A 85 8.44 -12.09 -1.73
N TRP A 86 7.44 -11.59 -1.02
CA TRP A 86 7.60 -11.02 0.32
C TRP A 86 7.97 -12.05 1.38
N ILE A 87 7.47 -13.28 1.29
CA ILE A 87 7.84 -14.35 2.22
C ILE A 87 9.28 -14.84 2.00
N ASN A 88 9.81 -14.71 0.78
CA ASN A 88 11.16 -15.12 0.41
C ASN A 88 12.23 -14.06 0.68
N ILE A 89 11.86 -12.79 0.92
CA ILE A 89 12.78 -11.74 1.39
C ILE A 89 13.03 -11.98 2.88
N ARG A 90 13.99 -12.84 3.20
CA ARG A 90 14.33 -13.22 4.57
C ARG A 90 15.18 -12.17 5.27
N GLN A 91 15.12 -12.14 6.62
CA GLN A 91 15.94 -11.27 7.47
C GLN A 91 15.86 -9.78 7.05
N TYR A 92 14.63 -9.32 6.83
CA TYR A 92 14.42 -7.94 6.43
C TYR A 92 14.76 -6.96 7.56
N TYR A 93 15.67 -6.02 7.30
CA TYR A 93 16.13 -5.04 8.28
C TYR A 93 15.36 -3.73 8.13
N TYR A 94 14.83 -3.21 9.27
CA TYR A 94 14.19 -1.91 9.31
C TYR A 94 14.30 -1.28 10.70
N LYS A 95 14.81 -0.05 10.82
CA LYS A 95 14.92 0.73 12.07
C LYS A 95 15.54 -0.07 13.25
N GLY A 96 16.65 -0.76 13.04
CA GLY A 96 17.30 -1.53 14.11
C GLY A 96 16.65 -2.86 14.44
N CYS A 97 15.60 -3.27 13.73
CA CYS A 97 14.91 -4.55 13.91
C CYS A 97 15.12 -5.45 12.70
N ILE A 98 15.29 -6.75 12.94
CA ILE A 98 15.33 -7.78 11.92
C ILE A 98 14.02 -8.56 11.95
N PHE A 99 13.30 -8.58 10.84
CA PHE A 99 12.07 -9.35 10.65
C PHE A 99 12.37 -10.65 9.92
N LEU A 100 11.61 -11.70 10.22
CA LEU A 100 11.77 -13.02 9.58
C LEU A 100 11.73 -12.90 8.05
N ASN A 101 10.81 -12.10 7.55
CA ASN A 101 10.69 -11.76 6.13
C ASN A 101 9.93 -10.44 5.97
N TYR A 102 9.84 -9.96 4.73
CA TYR A 102 9.17 -8.70 4.41
C TYR A 102 7.67 -8.70 4.77
N LEU A 103 7.00 -9.85 4.72
CA LEU A 103 5.57 -9.96 5.05
C LEU A 103 5.32 -9.64 6.54
N TYR A 104 6.17 -10.12 7.44
CA TYR A 104 6.10 -9.78 8.87
C TYR A 104 6.48 -8.33 9.14
N PHE A 105 7.45 -7.80 8.39
CA PHE A 105 7.77 -6.37 8.45
C PHE A 105 6.55 -5.51 8.09
N ILE A 106 5.92 -5.77 6.94
CA ILE A 106 4.79 -4.95 6.49
C ILE A 106 3.60 -5.03 7.46
N ARG A 107 3.39 -6.19 8.10
CA ARG A 107 2.40 -6.33 9.17
C ARG A 107 2.74 -5.48 10.38
N ALA A 108 3.99 -5.50 10.84
CA ALA A 108 4.44 -4.67 11.95
C ALA A 108 4.32 -3.18 11.60
N TYR A 109 4.64 -2.82 10.36
CA TYR A 109 4.50 -1.46 9.83
C TYR A 109 3.04 -0.98 9.80
N CYS A 110 2.08 -1.86 9.48
CA CYS A 110 0.66 -1.55 9.61
C CYS A 110 0.28 -1.23 11.07
N ILE A 111 0.81 -1.98 12.04
CA ILE A 111 0.54 -1.77 13.47
C ILE A 111 1.19 -0.45 13.93
N GLU A 112 2.45 -0.19 13.56
CA GLU A 112 3.17 1.05 13.90
C GLU A 112 2.46 2.31 13.41
N ASN A 113 1.82 2.24 12.24
CA ASN A 113 1.10 3.37 11.63
C ASN A 113 -0.42 3.37 11.91
N GLU A 114 -0.90 2.52 12.81
CA GLU A 114 -2.34 2.42 13.17
C GLU A 114 -3.26 2.24 11.97
N ALA A 115 -2.78 1.55 10.92
CA ALA A 115 -3.51 1.31 9.68
C ALA A 115 -4.53 0.18 9.87
N ILE A 116 -5.65 0.46 10.54
CA ILE A 116 -6.62 -0.53 11.05
C ILE A 116 -7.16 -1.43 9.93
N LYS A 117 -7.54 -0.86 8.78
CA LYS A 117 -8.09 -1.62 7.66
C LYS A 117 -7.03 -2.50 6.99
N CYS A 118 -5.79 -2.00 6.86
CA CYS A 118 -4.67 -2.79 6.35
C CYS A 118 -4.29 -3.92 7.33
N ILE A 119 -4.35 -3.67 8.66
CA ILE A 119 -4.14 -4.69 9.69
C ILE A 119 -5.18 -5.81 9.55
N GLU A 120 -6.43 -5.47 9.36
CA GLU A 120 -7.50 -6.44 9.16
C GLU A 120 -7.26 -7.30 7.91
N VAL A 121 -6.91 -6.68 6.79
CA VAL A 121 -6.58 -7.37 5.53
C VAL A 121 -5.45 -8.37 5.72
N ILE A 122 -4.31 -7.95 6.28
CA ILE A 122 -3.15 -8.83 6.44
C ILE A 122 -3.39 -9.93 7.49
N ASN A 123 -4.16 -9.65 8.54
CA ASN A 123 -4.51 -10.66 9.54
C ASN A 123 -5.45 -11.74 8.98
N ASN A 124 -6.39 -11.36 8.11
CA ASN A 124 -7.26 -12.31 7.43
C ASN A 124 -6.46 -13.15 6.42
N PHE A 125 -5.54 -12.52 5.71
CA PHE A 125 -4.62 -13.22 4.81
C PHE A 125 -3.76 -14.24 5.57
N PHE A 126 -3.17 -13.89 6.72
CA PHE A 126 -2.41 -14.82 7.57
C PHE A 126 -3.22 -16.04 7.98
N LYS A 127 -4.49 -15.86 8.34
CA LYS A 127 -5.40 -16.96 8.66
C LYS A 127 -5.62 -17.88 7.45
N GLN A 128 -5.81 -17.31 6.26
CA GLN A 128 -6.06 -18.07 5.03
C GLN A 128 -4.86 -18.93 4.61
N VAL A 129 -3.64 -18.43 4.79
CA VAL A 129 -2.41 -19.14 4.40
C VAL A 129 -1.78 -19.93 5.55
N GLY A 130 -2.43 -20.00 6.71
CA GLY A 130 -1.94 -20.74 7.86
C GLY A 130 -0.70 -20.15 8.54
N LEU A 131 -0.43 -18.85 8.39
CA LEU A 131 0.69 -18.19 9.04
C LEU A 131 0.35 -17.76 10.47
N GLU A 132 1.29 -18.03 11.40
CA GLU A 132 1.14 -17.60 12.78
C GLU A 132 1.35 -16.09 12.94
N LYS A 133 0.36 -15.40 13.51
CA LYS A 133 0.43 -13.95 13.75
C LYS A 133 1.54 -13.54 14.72
N ASN A 134 1.90 -14.43 15.64
CA ASN A 134 2.82 -14.16 16.76
C ASN A 134 4.21 -14.75 16.57
N LEU A 135 4.52 -15.32 15.41
CA LEU A 135 5.82 -15.93 15.15
C LEU A 135 6.96 -14.91 15.37
N HIS A 136 6.74 -13.63 15.09
CA HIS A 136 7.67 -12.53 15.36
C HIS A 136 7.95 -12.32 16.85
N LYS A 137 7.03 -12.60 17.78
CA LYS A 137 7.25 -12.41 19.22
C LYS A 137 8.22 -13.41 19.83
N LYS A 138 8.40 -14.58 19.21
CA LYS A 138 9.23 -15.67 19.76
C LYS A 138 10.65 -15.73 19.19
N LYS A 139 10.96 -15.18 18.00
CA LYS A 139 12.26 -15.40 17.32
C LYS A 139 12.81 -14.25 16.46
N ILE A 140 12.15 -13.10 16.33
CA ILE A 140 12.32 -12.33 15.10
C ILE A 140 12.74 -10.87 15.26
N ILE A 141 12.65 -10.28 16.43
CA ILE A 141 13.21 -8.97 16.67
C ILE A 141 14.50 -9.15 17.45
N GLN A 142 15.59 -9.33 16.75
CA GLN A 142 16.90 -9.12 17.34
C GLN A 142 17.17 -7.61 17.30
N TYR A 143 17.16 -6.98 18.46
CA TYR A 143 17.67 -5.62 18.59
C TYR A 143 19.19 -5.69 18.44
N ILE A 144 19.72 -5.13 17.38
CA ILE A 144 21.17 -4.94 17.25
C ILE A 144 21.52 -3.81 18.20
N LYS A 145 22.06 -4.14 19.39
CA LYS A 145 22.77 -3.16 20.20
C LYS A 145 24.06 -2.82 19.46
N TRP A 146 24.16 -1.63 18.96
CA TRP A 146 25.45 -1.06 18.55
C TRP A 146 26.25 -0.85 19.83
N MET A 147 27.35 -1.60 20.00
CA MET A 147 28.39 -1.27 21.00
C MET A 147 29.23 -0.14 20.49
#